data_9cf66746e6b53608ac53a05ce89d7dc7
#
_entry.id   9cf66746e6b53608ac53a05ce89d7dc7
#
_cell.length_a   1.000
_cell.length_b   1.000
_cell.length_c   1.000
_cell.angle_alpha   90.00
_cell.angle_beta   90.00
_cell.angle_gamma   90.00
#
_symmetry.space_group_name_H-M   'P 1'
#
loop_
_entity.id
_entity.type
_entity.pdbx_description
1 polymer ?
#
loop_
_entity_poly.entity_id
_entity_poly.type
_entity_poly.pdbx_seq_one_letter_code
_entity_poly.pdbx_strand_id
1 'polypeptide(L)'
;MKNIVLLSSAHLHADAYIHELSTVSDARIVGVYDNDPARAEAAGTRYGIPVFPALDAALGASDAAIICSENIHHEMFALEAIKAGKHVLCEKPLATTPEAALRMINAADAAGVLLMTAFPCRFSPAYQQFKQLVNSVAIGDIRALRGTNPGMCPGGWFVQKELSGGGAVTDHTVHVTDLLRDLTGSEVESVYCELGNGLLHGDFEDTGVVTLEFEKDVFATLDASWSRPKSFTTWGNVTLYAVGTKGTLEMDMFNQEGILFSDIKGKVGVQNWGSSIDRGMVAAFVDSLLSGTLHEKAASGTDGLRAVEVVEAAYASTIALQPAKVNHRT
;
A
#
# COMPACT_ATOMS: atom_id res chain seq x y z
N MET A 1 -16.51 15.80 -13.96
CA MET A 1 -15.22 16.03 -13.29
C MET A 1 -15.46 15.89 -11.79
N LYS A 2 -14.73 15.02 -11.12
CA LYS A 2 -14.84 14.76 -9.67
C LYS A 2 -13.90 15.68 -8.89
N ASN A 3 -14.41 16.25 -7.81
CA ASN A 3 -13.62 17.06 -6.87
C ASN A 3 -13.08 16.14 -5.78
N ILE A 4 -11.77 16.11 -5.61
CA ILE A 4 -11.10 15.25 -4.62
C ILE A 4 -10.35 16.15 -3.63
N VAL A 5 -10.49 15.89 -2.34
CA VAL A 5 -9.72 16.57 -1.30
C VAL A 5 -8.60 15.66 -0.81
N LEU A 6 -7.43 16.23 -0.53
CA LEU A 6 -6.37 15.55 0.20
C LEU A 6 -6.58 15.74 1.70
N LEU A 7 -6.69 14.65 2.44
CA LEU A 7 -6.74 14.65 3.90
C LEU A 7 -5.37 14.23 4.44
N SER A 8 -4.65 15.20 4.94
CA SER A 8 -3.27 15.19 5.37
C SER A 8 -2.25 14.96 4.25
N SER A 9 -1.05 15.46 4.46
CA SER A 9 0.13 15.24 3.61
C SER A 9 1.31 14.69 4.44
N ALA A 10 1.01 13.99 5.54
CA ALA A 10 2.02 13.35 6.37
C ALA A 10 2.73 12.21 5.66
N HIS A 11 2.00 11.44 4.86
CA HIS A 11 2.53 10.32 4.11
C HIS A 11 3.27 10.80 2.85
N LEU A 12 4.44 10.22 2.60
CA LEU A 12 5.30 10.59 1.47
C LEU A 12 4.65 10.38 0.09
N HIS A 13 3.65 9.52 -0.03
CA HIS A 13 2.92 9.28 -1.28
C HIS A 13 1.98 10.43 -1.67
N ALA A 14 1.68 11.39 -0.79
CA ALA A 14 0.85 12.54 -1.13
C ALA A 14 1.36 13.29 -2.37
N ASP A 15 2.69 13.45 -2.49
CA ASP A 15 3.34 14.05 -3.66
C ASP A 15 3.01 13.30 -4.96
N ALA A 16 3.12 11.99 -4.94
CA ALA A 16 2.87 11.15 -6.10
C ALA A 16 1.38 11.22 -6.49
N TYR A 17 0.46 11.10 -5.53
CA TYR A 17 -0.97 11.08 -5.82
C TYR A 17 -1.49 12.41 -6.37
N ILE A 18 -1.01 13.54 -5.83
CA ILE A 18 -1.35 14.85 -6.39
C ILE A 18 -0.81 15.01 -7.80
N HIS A 19 0.46 14.60 -8.02
CA HIS A 19 1.06 14.66 -9.35
C HIS A 19 0.27 13.80 -10.34
N GLU A 20 -0.01 12.55 -10.01
CA GLU A 20 -0.72 11.63 -10.91
C GLU A 20 -2.17 12.07 -11.14
N LEU A 21 -2.86 12.59 -10.12
CA LEU A 21 -4.21 13.10 -10.28
C LEU A 21 -4.27 14.30 -11.24
N SER A 22 -3.21 15.13 -11.29
CA SER A 22 -3.12 16.23 -12.24
C SER A 22 -3.08 15.78 -13.71
N THR A 23 -2.77 14.51 -13.96
CA THR A 23 -2.73 13.89 -15.30
C THR A 23 -4.05 13.23 -15.71
N VAL A 24 -5.03 13.15 -14.81
CA VAL A 24 -6.36 12.54 -15.05
C VAL A 24 -7.37 13.63 -15.37
N SER A 25 -8.03 13.53 -16.53
CA SER A 25 -8.92 14.58 -17.04
C SER A 25 -10.22 14.77 -16.27
N ASP A 26 -10.73 13.69 -15.63
CA ASP A 26 -12.07 13.66 -15.05
C ASP A 26 -12.12 13.92 -13.56
N ALA A 27 -10.97 14.29 -12.96
CA ALA A 27 -10.85 14.63 -11.56
C ALA A 27 -9.91 15.82 -11.34
N ARG A 28 -10.02 16.44 -10.16
CA ARG A 28 -9.09 17.49 -9.71
C ARG A 28 -8.98 17.49 -8.19
N ILE A 29 -7.82 17.86 -7.68
CA ILE A 29 -7.65 18.23 -6.27
C ILE A 29 -8.27 19.61 -6.04
N VAL A 30 -9.20 19.69 -5.09
CA VAL A 30 -9.85 20.96 -4.72
C VAL A 30 -9.15 21.65 -3.56
N GLY A 31 -8.29 20.97 -2.84
CA GLY A 31 -7.48 21.50 -1.75
C GLY A 31 -7.00 20.43 -0.79
N VAL A 32 -6.35 20.87 0.27
CA VAL A 32 -5.83 20.04 1.35
C VAL A 32 -6.40 20.47 2.69
N TYR A 33 -6.69 19.50 3.54
CA TYR A 33 -6.88 19.67 4.98
C TYR A 33 -5.88 18.80 5.72
N ASP A 34 -5.31 19.31 6.80
CA ASP A 34 -4.43 18.56 7.67
C ASP A 34 -4.70 18.93 9.13
N ASN A 35 -4.58 17.96 10.05
CA ASN A 35 -4.68 18.19 11.48
C ASN A 35 -3.46 18.95 12.04
N ASP A 36 -2.36 19.05 11.28
CA ASP A 36 -1.24 19.96 11.51
C ASP A 36 -1.36 21.16 10.55
N PRO A 37 -1.71 22.37 11.04
CA PRO A 37 -1.87 23.54 10.21
C PRO A 37 -0.60 23.94 9.44
N ALA A 38 0.59 23.74 10.04
CA ALA A 38 1.85 24.07 9.37
C ALA A 38 2.10 23.14 8.19
N ARG A 39 1.76 21.84 8.33
CA ARG A 39 1.85 20.86 7.25
C ARG A 39 0.83 21.17 6.15
N ALA A 40 -0.40 21.58 6.50
CA ALA A 40 -1.40 22.02 5.54
C ALA A 40 -0.93 23.21 4.68
N GLU A 41 -0.38 24.23 5.30
CA GLU A 41 0.16 25.43 4.62
C GLU A 41 1.35 25.07 3.71
N ALA A 42 2.25 24.22 4.20
CA ALA A 42 3.39 23.73 3.40
C ALA A 42 2.91 22.96 2.16
N ALA A 43 1.91 22.09 2.30
CA ALA A 43 1.31 21.35 1.21
C ALA A 43 0.57 22.28 0.22
N GLY A 44 -0.24 23.22 0.74
CA GLY A 44 -0.93 24.22 -0.07
C GLY A 44 0.02 25.02 -0.95
N THR A 45 1.12 25.48 -0.36
CA THR A 45 2.19 26.21 -1.07
C THR A 45 2.90 25.33 -2.09
N ARG A 46 3.29 24.12 -1.69
CA ARG A 46 4.05 23.19 -2.52
C ARG A 46 3.28 22.75 -3.76
N TYR A 47 1.99 22.49 -3.62
CA TYR A 47 1.15 21.98 -4.70
C TYR A 47 0.33 23.04 -5.41
N GLY A 48 0.33 24.28 -4.90
CA GLY A 48 -0.47 25.36 -5.46
C GLY A 48 -1.98 25.12 -5.32
N ILE A 49 -2.42 24.49 -4.21
CA ILE A 49 -3.81 24.12 -3.96
C ILE A 49 -4.34 24.85 -2.71
N PRO A 50 -5.67 25.12 -2.62
CA PRO A 50 -6.28 25.72 -1.45
C PRO A 50 -6.06 24.90 -0.17
N VAL A 51 -5.87 25.60 0.96
CA VAL A 51 -5.86 25.01 2.30
C VAL A 51 -7.22 25.23 2.94
N PHE A 52 -7.85 24.17 3.40
CA PHE A 52 -9.11 24.25 4.11
C PHE A 52 -8.87 24.45 5.62
N PRO A 53 -9.56 25.42 6.26
CA PRO A 53 -9.37 25.68 7.68
C PRO A 53 -10.02 24.64 8.60
N ALA A 54 -10.94 23.84 8.07
CA ALA A 54 -11.69 22.83 8.81
C ALA A 54 -12.02 21.62 7.92
N LEU A 55 -12.08 20.44 8.55
CA LEU A 55 -12.38 19.18 7.87
C LEU A 55 -13.75 19.22 7.17
N ASP A 56 -14.78 19.73 7.85
CA ASP A 56 -16.12 19.84 7.28
C ASP A 56 -16.16 20.70 6.02
N ALA A 57 -15.39 21.79 5.98
CA ALA A 57 -15.29 22.65 4.80
C ALA A 57 -14.60 21.90 3.64
N ALA A 58 -13.56 21.12 3.93
CA ALA A 58 -12.86 20.30 2.95
C ALA A 58 -13.76 19.20 2.37
N LEU A 59 -14.47 18.50 3.22
CA LEU A 59 -15.42 17.45 2.81
C LEU A 59 -16.61 18.05 2.06
N GLY A 60 -17.14 19.21 2.50
CA GLY A 60 -18.23 19.90 1.81
C GLY A 60 -17.91 20.32 0.36
N ALA A 61 -16.63 20.60 0.07
CA ALA A 61 -16.16 21.00 -1.25
C ALA A 61 -15.83 19.84 -2.21
N SER A 62 -15.86 18.59 -1.74
CA SER A 62 -15.38 17.42 -2.47
C SER A 62 -16.44 16.37 -2.73
N ASP A 63 -16.20 15.49 -3.71
CA ASP A 63 -16.96 14.27 -4.00
C ASP A 63 -16.30 13.05 -3.34
N ALA A 64 -14.97 13.11 -3.15
CA ALA A 64 -14.16 12.03 -2.59
C ALA A 64 -12.95 12.59 -1.82
N ALA A 65 -12.35 11.75 -0.98
CA ALA A 65 -11.16 12.04 -0.22
C ALA A 65 -10.04 11.05 -0.52
N ILE A 66 -8.80 11.55 -0.59
CA ILE A 66 -7.58 10.74 -0.53
C ILE A 66 -6.97 10.98 0.84
N ILE A 67 -6.75 9.92 1.60
CA ILE A 67 -6.19 9.99 2.96
C ILE A 67 -4.71 9.63 2.90
N CYS A 68 -3.85 10.59 3.24
CA CYS A 68 -2.39 10.47 3.30
C CYS A 68 -1.85 10.92 4.67
N SER A 69 -2.52 10.54 5.74
CA SER A 69 -2.13 10.84 7.11
C SER A 69 -1.15 9.82 7.68
N GLU A 70 -0.74 9.99 8.93
CA GLU A 70 -0.16 8.93 9.73
C GLU A 70 -1.18 7.79 9.89
N ASN A 71 -0.72 6.55 9.98
CA ASN A 71 -1.57 5.35 9.99
C ASN A 71 -2.65 5.36 11.08
N ILE A 72 -2.32 5.88 12.26
CA ILE A 72 -3.26 5.97 13.40
C ILE A 72 -4.47 6.88 13.10
N HIS A 73 -4.33 7.82 12.17
CA HIS A 73 -5.38 8.78 11.83
C HIS A 73 -6.24 8.33 10.63
N HIS A 74 -5.91 7.23 9.97
CA HIS A 74 -6.68 6.72 8.82
C HIS A 74 -8.14 6.49 9.16
N GLU A 75 -8.42 5.81 10.27
CA GLU A 75 -9.79 5.54 10.72
C GLU A 75 -10.59 6.82 10.92
N MET A 76 -10.05 7.77 11.68
CA MET A 76 -10.73 9.03 11.98
C MET A 76 -11.10 9.79 10.71
N PHE A 77 -10.15 9.99 9.80
CA PHE A 77 -10.41 10.68 8.55
C PHE A 77 -11.38 9.92 7.64
N ALA A 78 -11.26 8.60 7.57
CA ALA A 78 -12.15 7.77 6.76
C ALA A 78 -13.59 7.83 7.27
N LEU A 79 -13.80 7.68 8.59
CA LEU A 79 -15.14 7.73 9.19
C LEU A 79 -15.81 9.10 8.99
N GLU A 80 -15.08 10.21 9.15
CA GLU A 80 -15.64 11.55 8.91
C GLU A 80 -15.95 11.77 7.42
N ALA A 81 -15.09 11.31 6.50
CA ALA A 81 -15.37 11.38 5.07
C ALA A 81 -16.60 10.54 4.68
N ILE A 82 -16.68 9.30 5.17
CA ILE A 82 -17.80 8.37 4.93
C ILE A 82 -19.11 8.95 5.48
N LYS A 83 -19.10 9.47 6.70
CA LYS A 83 -20.25 10.13 7.32
C LYS A 83 -20.75 11.34 6.51
N ALA A 84 -19.83 12.04 5.85
CA ALA A 84 -20.16 13.12 4.91
C ALA A 84 -20.58 12.62 3.52
N GLY A 85 -20.74 11.30 3.31
CA GLY A 85 -21.14 10.68 2.05
C GLY A 85 -20.04 10.71 0.98
N LYS A 86 -18.74 10.74 1.38
CA LYS A 86 -17.64 10.82 0.44
C LYS A 86 -17.03 9.43 0.20
N HIS A 87 -16.67 9.16 -1.06
CA HIS A 87 -15.85 8.01 -1.40
C HIS A 87 -14.41 8.22 -0.90
N VAL A 88 -13.73 7.13 -0.55
CA VAL A 88 -12.42 7.21 0.10
C VAL A 88 -11.40 6.33 -0.62
N LEU A 89 -10.22 6.90 -0.92
CA LEU A 89 -8.97 6.20 -1.15
C LEU A 89 -8.10 6.41 0.09
N CYS A 90 -7.82 5.34 0.83
CA CYS A 90 -7.03 5.40 2.05
C CYS A 90 -5.66 4.77 1.87
N GLU A 91 -4.61 5.45 2.33
CA GLU A 91 -3.26 4.89 2.40
C GLU A 91 -3.22 3.57 3.16
N LYS A 92 -2.19 2.78 2.84
CA LYS A 92 -1.87 1.53 3.49
C LYS A 92 -0.88 1.75 4.68
N PRO A 93 -0.96 0.90 5.72
CA PRO A 93 -2.03 -0.08 5.96
C PRO A 93 -3.36 0.61 6.15
N LEU A 94 -4.47 -0.03 5.80
CA LEU A 94 -5.81 0.58 5.87
C LEU A 94 -6.09 1.16 7.27
N ALA A 95 -5.64 0.46 8.31
CA ALA A 95 -5.69 0.90 9.70
C ALA A 95 -4.55 0.24 10.49
N THR A 96 -4.34 0.67 11.73
CA THR A 96 -3.33 0.08 12.63
C THR A 96 -3.83 -1.18 13.33
N THR A 97 -5.14 -1.45 13.29
CA THR A 97 -5.76 -2.67 13.85
C THR A 97 -6.87 -3.19 12.95
N PRO A 98 -7.13 -4.52 12.95
CA PRO A 98 -8.22 -5.09 12.18
C PRO A 98 -9.60 -4.55 12.57
N GLU A 99 -9.82 -4.26 13.84
CA GLU A 99 -11.09 -3.71 14.34
C GLU A 99 -11.36 -2.31 13.77
N ALA A 100 -10.33 -1.47 13.67
CA ALA A 100 -10.43 -0.16 13.06
C ALA A 100 -10.75 -0.27 11.55
N ALA A 101 -10.05 -1.15 10.82
CA ALA A 101 -10.34 -1.43 9.42
C ALA A 101 -11.78 -1.92 9.21
N LEU A 102 -12.27 -2.83 10.07
CA LEU A 102 -13.63 -3.34 10.00
C LEU A 102 -14.67 -2.24 10.24
N ARG A 103 -14.43 -1.31 11.20
CA ARG A 103 -15.35 -0.16 11.41
C ARG A 103 -15.41 0.74 10.18
N MET A 104 -14.28 0.97 9.49
CA MET A 104 -14.26 1.75 8.26
C MET A 104 -15.07 1.08 7.15
N ILE A 105 -14.92 -0.24 6.98
CA ILE A 105 -15.66 -1.04 5.98
C ILE A 105 -17.15 -0.98 6.26
N ASN A 106 -17.56 -1.30 7.48
CA ASN A 106 -18.97 -1.32 7.87
C ASN A 106 -19.64 0.07 7.70
N ALA A 107 -18.91 1.14 8.02
CA ALA A 107 -19.39 2.49 7.80
C ALA A 107 -19.55 2.82 6.31
N ALA A 108 -18.59 2.41 5.46
CA ALA A 108 -18.65 2.63 4.02
C ALA A 108 -19.82 1.88 3.37
N ASP A 109 -20.02 0.61 3.75
CA ASP A 109 -21.12 -0.22 3.29
C ASP A 109 -22.48 0.37 3.71
N ALA A 110 -22.62 0.79 4.97
CA ALA A 110 -23.83 1.41 5.48
C ALA A 110 -24.17 2.76 4.79
N ALA A 111 -23.14 3.51 4.40
CA ALA A 111 -23.30 4.79 3.69
C ALA A 111 -23.42 4.65 2.16
N GLY A 112 -23.18 3.45 1.62
CA GLY A 112 -23.18 3.20 0.17
C GLY A 112 -22.07 3.95 -0.57
N VAL A 113 -20.90 4.15 0.09
CA VAL A 113 -19.75 4.81 -0.52
C VAL A 113 -18.58 3.83 -0.73
N LEU A 114 -17.72 4.14 -1.67
CA LEU A 114 -16.57 3.30 -1.98
C LEU A 114 -15.44 3.55 -0.95
N LEU A 115 -14.86 2.47 -0.44
CA LEU A 115 -13.62 2.46 0.34
C LEU A 115 -12.58 1.63 -0.42
N MET A 116 -11.58 2.30 -0.97
CA MET A 116 -10.45 1.70 -1.68
C MET A 116 -9.19 1.81 -0.83
N THR A 117 -8.44 0.72 -0.71
CA THR A 117 -7.12 0.70 -0.07
C THR A 117 -6.04 1.00 -1.11
N ALA A 118 -5.07 1.84 -0.76
CA ALA A 118 -4.01 2.26 -1.66
C ALA A 118 -2.92 1.17 -1.80
N PHE A 119 -3.19 0.16 -2.62
CA PHE A 119 -2.24 -0.88 -3.02
C PHE A 119 -1.78 -0.69 -4.48
N PRO A 120 -0.83 0.24 -4.74
CA PRO A 120 -0.42 0.59 -6.09
C PRO A 120 0.26 -0.58 -6.82
N CYS A 121 0.85 -1.53 -6.12
CA CYS A 121 1.53 -2.68 -6.70
C CYS A 121 0.65 -3.52 -7.63
N ARG A 122 -0.67 -3.58 -7.38
CA ARG A 122 -1.64 -4.24 -8.28
C ARG A 122 -1.65 -3.65 -9.70
N PHE A 123 -1.25 -2.39 -9.84
CA PHE A 123 -1.27 -1.66 -11.12
C PHE A 123 0.05 -1.72 -11.89
N SER A 124 1.06 -2.39 -11.34
CA SER A 124 2.32 -2.60 -12.05
C SER A 124 2.12 -3.46 -13.30
N PRO A 125 2.59 -3.02 -14.48
CA PRO A 125 2.55 -3.84 -15.68
C PRO A 125 3.25 -5.19 -15.52
N ALA A 126 4.36 -5.21 -14.78
CA ALA A 126 5.08 -6.45 -14.48
C ALA A 126 4.22 -7.42 -13.66
N TYR A 127 3.53 -6.93 -12.63
CA TYR A 127 2.60 -7.75 -11.85
C TYR A 127 1.40 -8.21 -12.68
N GLN A 128 0.81 -7.34 -13.48
CA GLN A 128 -0.31 -7.72 -14.33
C GLN A 128 0.06 -8.82 -15.34
N GLN A 129 1.26 -8.74 -15.92
CA GLN A 129 1.76 -9.80 -16.81
C GLN A 129 2.03 -11.10 -16.03
N PHE A 130 2.63 -11.00 -14.84
CA PHE A 130 2.86 -12.15 -13.97
C PHE A 130 1.55 -12.87 -13.63
N LYS A 131 0.53 -12.12 -13.19
CA LYS A 131 -0.81 -12.63 -12.90
C LYS A 131 -1.47 -13.27 -14.12
N GLN A 132 -1.33 -12.66 -15.29
CA GLN A 132 -1.85 -13.22 -16.54
C GLN A 132 -1.21 -14.56 -16.87
N LEU A 133 0.11 -14.70 -16.71
CA LEU A 133 0.82 -15.97 -16.95
C LEU A 133 0.40 -17.05 -15.95
N VAL A 134 0.23 -16.71 -14.68
CA VAL A 134 -0.31 -17.64 -13.67
C VAL A 134 -1.72 -18.08 -14.05
N ASN A 135 -2.62 -17.15 -14.37
CA ASN A 135 -4.00 -17.45 -14.75
C ASN A 135 -4.11 -18.28 -16.05
N SER A 136 -3.12 -18.17 -16.95
CA SER A 136 -3.05 -19.00 -18.16
C SER A 136 -2.54 -20.41 -17.90
N VAL A 137 -2.30 -20.77 -16.63
CA VAL A 137 -1.77 -22.10 -16.21
C VAL A 137 -0.38 -22.39 -16.80
N ALA A 138 0.39 -21.35 -17.17
CA ALA A 138 1.71 -21.50 -17.78
C ALA A 138 2.70 -22.30 -16.90
N ILE A 139 2.56 -22.19 -15.56
CA ILE A 139 3.38 -22.94 -14.59
C ILE A 139 2.61 -24.05 -13.86
N GLY A 140 1.37 -24.34 -14.28
CA GLY A 140 0.47 -25.27 -13.59
C GLY A 140 -0.09 -24.65 -12.30
N ASP A 141 -0.45 -25.48 -11.32
CA ASP A 141 -0.96 -25.02 -10.02
C ASP A 141 0.18 -24.48 -9.17
N ILE A 142 -0.01 -23.33 -8.55
CA ILE A 142 0.95 -22.77 -7.59
C ILE A 142 1.07 -23.69 -6.38
N ARG A 143 2.29 -23.90 -5.89
CA ARG A 143 2.62 -24.64 -4.67
C ARG A 143 3.36 -23.82 -3.65
N ALA A 144 4.26 -22.96 -4.09
CA ALA A 144 5.01 -22.07 -3.19
C ALA A 144 5.25 -20.74 -3.84
N LEU A 145 5.36 -19.70 -3.01
CA LEU A 145 5.64 -18.33 -3.41
C LEU A 145 6.76 -17.74 -2.56
N ARG A 146 7.54 -16.86 -3.13
CA ARG A 146 8.46 -16.00 -2.40
C ARG A 146 8.23 -14.57 -2.85
N GLY A 147 7.94 -13.70 -1.90
CA GLY A 147 7.83 -12.27 -2.11
C GLY A 147 8.94 -11.52 -1.39
N THR A 148 9.33 -10.37 -1.90
CA THR A 148 10.17 -9.42 -1.17
C THR A 148 9.64 -8.01 -1.35
N ASN A 149 9.73 -7.22 -0.30
CA ASN A 149 9.48 -5.79 -0.36
C ASN A 149 10.49 -5.02 0.51
N PRO A 150 11.82 -5.19 0.28
CA PRO A 150 12.79 -4.38 1.00
C PRO A 150 12.71 -2.94 0.53
N GLY A 151 12.87 -1.99 1.46
CA GLY A 151 12.87 -0.56 1.18
C GLY A 151 13.91 0.20 2.01
N MET A 152 13.99 1.50 1.77
CA MET A 152 14.71 2.41 2.66
C MET A 152 13.81 2.74 3.84
N CYS A 153 14.39 2.90 5.04
CA CYS A 153 13.63 3.40 6.20
C CYS A 153 13.14 4.83 5.93
N PRO A 154 11.83 5.10 6.01
CA PRO A 154 11.29 6.44 5.77
C PRO A 154 11.69 7.46 6.84
N GLY A 155 11.94 7.00 8.08
CA GLY A 155 12.13 7.87 9.24
C GLY A 155 10.85 8.62 9.64
N GLY A 156 11.01 9.75 10.35
CA GLY A 156 9.87 10.56 10.76
C GLY A 156 8.86 9.79 11.62
N TRP A 157 7.57 9.96 11.32
CA TRP A 157 6.51 9.27 12.05
C TRP A 157 6.44 7.76 11.79
N PHE A 158 7.00 7.25 10.70
CA PHE A 158 7.01 5.80 10.40
C PHE A 158 7.76 4.99 11.46
N VAL A 159 8.73 5.59 12.15
CA VAL A 159 9.50 4.97 13.23
C VAL A 159 8.95 5.28 14.63
N GLN A 160 7.80 5.93 14.70
CA GLN A 160 7.06 6.23 15.94
C GLN A 160 5.86 5.28 16.02
N LYS A 161 5.97 4.23 16.83
CA LYS A 161 4.99 3.14 16.90
C LYS A 161 3.56 3.62 17.20
N GLU A 162 3.44 4.70 17.97
CA GLU A 162 2.14 5.32 18.31
C GLU A 162 1.43 5.93 17.10
N LEU A 163 2.18 6.31 16.06
CA LEU A 163 1.65 6.89 14.82
C LEU A 163 1.57 5.87 13.68
N SER A 164 2.57 4.99 13.59
CA SER A 164 2.68 4.01 12.50
C SER A 164 1.97 2.68 12.79
N GLY A 165 1.83 2.31 14.07
CA GLY A 165 1.33 1.01 14.49
C GLY A 165 2.39 -0.11 14.50
N GLY A 166 3.60 0.13 13.97
CA GLY A 166 4.73 -0.79 13.93
C GLY A 166 5.86 -0.24 13.06
N GLY A 167 6.84 -1.06 12.72
CA GLY A 167 7.97 -0.70 11.87
C GLY A 167 7.87 -1.32 10.46
N ALA A 168 8.98 -1.89 9.98
CA ALA A 168 9.10 -2.44 8.63
C ALA A 168 8.07 -3.53 8.31
N VAL A 169 7.75 -4.39 9.30
CA VAL A 169 6.76 -5.47 9.13
C VAL A 169 5.36 -4.89 8.87
N THR A 170 4.96 -3.86 9.62
CA THR A 170 3.69 -3.16 9.39
C THR A 170 3.65 -2.47 8.04
N ASP A 171 4.74 -1.78 7.66
CA ASP A 171 4.80 -0.96 6.46
C ASP A 171 4.82 -1.80 5.18
N HIS A 172 5.61 -2.88 5.14
CA HIS A 172 5.94 -3.59 3.91
C HIS A 172 5.22 -4.92 3.71
N THR A 173 4.82 -5.62 4.79
CA THR A 173 4.13 -6.92 4.67
C THR A 173 2.83 -6.79 3.87
N VAL A 174 2.10 -5.70 4.06
CA VAL A 174 0.76 -5.50 3.48
C VAL A 174 0.75 -5.50 1.96
N HIS A 175 1.76 -4.94 1.30
CA HIS A 175 1.83 -4.88 -0.17
C HIS A 175 1.94 -6.26 -0.80
N VAL A 176 2.88 -7.09 -0.32
CA VAL A 176 3.09 -8.42 -0.88
C VAL A 176 1.98 -9.35 -0.47
N THR A 177 1.47 -9.27 0.76
CA THR A 177 0.30 -10.04 1.20
C THR A 177 -0.89 -9.78 0.28
N ASP A 178 -1.15 -8.53 -0.07
CA ASP A 178 -2.21 -8.17 -1.02
C ASP A 178 -2.02 -8.82 -2.39
N LEU A 179 -0.81 -8.75 -2.96
CA LEU A 179 -0.50 -9.38 -4.24
C LEU A 179 -0.62 -10.89 -4.20
N LEU A 180 -0.18 -11.54 -3.11
CA LEU A 180 -0.25 -12.99 -2.96
C LEU A 180 -1.70 -13.47 -2.85
N ARG A 181 -2.55 -12.75 -2.10
CA ARG A 181 -3.99 -13.02 -2.02
C ARG A 181 -4.69 -12.86 -3.37
N ASP A 182 -4.41 -11.75 -4.07
CA ASP A 182 -4.94 -11.47 -5.42
C ASP A 182 -4.50 -12.52 -6.45
N LEU A 183 -3.30 -13.08 -6.30
CA LEU A 183 -2.74 -14.08 -7.20
C LEU A 183 -3.30 -15.48 -6.95
N THR A 184 -3.45 -15.87 -5.66
CA THR A 184 -3.89 -17.23 -5.28
C THR A 184 -5.41 -17.35 -5.22
N GLY A 185 -6.11 -16.25 -5.06
CA GLY A 185 -7.55 -16.24 -4.75
C GLY A 185 -7.84 -17.02 -3.46
N SER A 186 -6.97 -16.88 -2.44
CA SER A 186 -7.02 -17.62 -1.19
C SER A 186 -6.62 -16.72 -0.03
N GLU A 187 -7.15 -16.98 1.14
CA GLU A 187 -6.81 -16.27 2.37
C GLU A 187 -5.63 -16.93 3.09
N VAL A 188 -4.95 -16.16 3.92
CA VAL A 188 -3.85 -16.63 4.77
C VAL A 188 -4.44 -17.24 6.04
N GLU A 189 -4.15 -18.49 6.34
CA GLU A 189 -4.63 -19.19 7.53
C GLU A 189 -3.71 -18.99 8.75
N SER A 190 -2.39 -19.05 8.51
CA SER A 190 -1.40 -18.93 9.59
C SER A 190 -0.18 -18.14 9.15
N VAL A 191 0.48 -17.51 10.14
CA VAL A 191 1.65 -16.67 9.95
C VAL A 191 2.72 -17.04 10.97
N TYR A 192 3.97 -17.20 10.53
CA TYR A 192 5.15 -17.21 11.38
C TYR A 192 6.07 -16.06 10.97
N CYS A 193 6.53 -15.28 11.92
CA CYS A 193 7.38 -14.11 11.68
C CYS A 193 8.60 -14.11 12.59
N GLU A 194 9.75 -13.84 12.01
CA GLU A 194 10.97 -13.44 12.71
C GLU A 194 11.22 -11.96 12.40
N LEU A 195 11.44 -11.16 13.43
CA LEU A 195 11.71 -9.74 13.29
C LEU A 195 12.90 -9.30 14.15
N GLY A 196 13.50 -8.18 13.77
CA GLY A 196 14.64 -7.61 14.46
C GLY A 196 14.77 -6.11 14.25
N ASN A 197 15.68 -5.50 15.01
CA ASN A 197 16.03 -4.08 14.93
C ASN A 197 17.54 -3.85 14.78
N GLY A 198 18.22 -4.82 14.19
CA GLY A 198 19.69 -4.87 14.11
C GLY A 198 20.31 -3.97 13.05
N LEU A 199 19.53 -3.37 12.14
CA LEU A 199 20.07 -2.48 11.10
C LEU A 199 20.18 -1.03 11.57
N LEU A 200 19.13 -0.51 12.21
CA LEU A 200 19.01 0.89 12.61
C LEU A 200 19.05 1.09 14.11
N HIS A 201 18.93 0.01 14.88
CA HIS A 201 19.01 -0.01 16.36
C HIS A 201 17.99 0.91 17.05
N GLY A 202 16.79 1.09 16.43
CA GLY A 202 15.69 1.85 17.01
C GLY A 202 14.79 1.03 17.94
N ASP A 203 13.77 1.67 18.52
CA ASP A 203 12.72 1.01 19.32
C ASP A 203 11.60 0.41 18.43
N PHE A 204 11.92 0.14 17.17
CA PHE A 204 11.03 -0.44 16.16
C PHE A 204 11.78 -1.55 15.42
N GLU A 205 11.05 -2.47 14.83
CA GLU A 205 11.65 -3.48 13.96
C GLU A 205 11.97 -2.88 12.59
N ASP A 206 13.17 -3.14 12.10
CA ASP A 206 13.68 -2.72 10.81
C ASP A 206 13.90 -3.88 9.84
N THR A 207 13.80 -5.11 10.34
CA THR A 207 13.89 -6.34 9.57
C THR A 207 12.74 -7.26 9.93
N GLY A 208 12.24 -7.99 8.94
CA GLY A 208 11.20 -9.00 9.14
C GLY A 208 11.16 -10.01 8.00
N VAL A 209 11.14 -11.29 8.36
CA VAL A 209 10.84 -12.38 7.44
C VAL A 209 9.59 -13.08 7.92
N VAL A 210 8.62 -13.17 7.02
CA VAL A 210 7.29 -13.71 7.31
C VAL A 210 7.05 -14.95 6.49
N THR A 211 6.58 -16.02 7.09
CA THR A 211 6.06 -17.21 6.42
C THR A 211 4.56 -17.21 6.53
N LEU A 212 3.89 -17.44 5.40
CA LEU A 212 2.44 -17.44 5.23
C LEU A 212 1.97 -18.81 4.77
N GLU A 213 0.97 -19.38 5.41
CA GLU A 213 0.24 -20.56 4.95
C GLU A 213 -1.14 -20.13 4.50
N PHE A 214 -1.54 -20.56 3.30
CA PHE A 214 -2.83 -20.25 2.67
C PHE A 214 -3.76 -21.46 2.71
N GLU A 215 -5.06 -21.22 2.62
CA GLU A 215 -6.11 -22.25 2.66
C GLU A 215 -5.99 -23.36 1.61
N LYS A 216 -5.24 -23.21 0.53
CA LYS A 216 -5.20 -24.13 -0.60
C LYS A 216 -3.87 -24.88 -0.74
N ASP A 217 -3.26 -25.30 0.36
CA ASP A 217 -1.95 -25.98 0.36
C ASP A 217 -0.86 -25.17 -0.37
N VAL A 218 -0.95 -23.85 -0.33
CA VAL A 218 0.05 -22.91 -0.83
C VAL A 218 0.72 -22.23 0.36
N PHE A 219 2.02 -22.12 0.34
CA PHE A 219 2.76 -21.35 1.34
C PHE A 219 3.65 -20.30 0.66
N ALA A 220 3.98 -19.26 1.42
CA ALA A 220 4.84 -18.20 0.94
C ALA A 220 5.83 -17.74 2.00
N THR A 221 6.93 -17.14 1.54
CA THR A 221 7.84 -16.36 2.39
C THR A 221 7.91 -14.93 1.89
N LEU A 222 8.09 -13.99 2.81
CA LEU A 222 8.15 -12.57 2.52
C LEU A 222 9.27 -11.91 3.34
N ASP A 223 10.15 -11.16 2.66
CA ASP A 223 11.06 -10.21 3.29
C ASP A 223 10.42 -8.81 3.27
N ALA A 224 10.17 -8.25 4.46
CA ALA A 224 9.54 -6.95 4.68
C ALA A 224 10.51 -5.92 5.31
N SER A 225 11.82 -6.05 5.11
CA SER A 225 12.84 -5.27 5.80
C SER A 225 13.00 -3.85 5.26
N TRP A 226 13.39 -2.89 6.11
CA TRP A 226 13.96 -1.60 5.72
C TRP A 226 15.47 -1.72 5.48
N SER A 227 15.86 -2.68 4.67
CA SER A 227 17.26 -3.09 4.47
C SER A 227 17.98 -2.37 3.33
N ARG A 228 17.31 -1.49 2.59
CA ARG A 228 17.94 -0.78 1.48
C ARG A 228 18.77 0.40 1.95
N PRO A 229 20.07 0.46 1.59
CA PRO A 229 20.91 1.61 1.89
C PRO A 229 20.53 2.80 0.98
N LYS A 230 20.81 4.02 1.44
CA LYS A 230 20.55 5.27 0.70
C LYS A 230 21.21 5.34 -0.71
N SER A 231 22.21 4.51 -0.95
CA SER A 231 22.89 4.40 -2.25
C SER A 231 22.17 3.50 -3.25
N PHE A 232 21.08 2.83 -2.84
CA PHE A 232 20.33 1.97 -3.75
C PHE A 232 19.61 2.81 -4.82
N THR A 233 19.45 2.26 -6.03
CA THR A 233 18.91 2.99 -7.18
C THR A 233 17.44 3.33 -7.10
N THR A 234 16.66 2.55 -6.33
CA THR A 234 15.22 2.76 -6.11
C THR A 234 14.92 2.79 -4.61
N TRP A 235 13.84 3.50 -4.22
CA TRP A 235 13.37 3.57 -2.84
C TRP A 235 13.01 2.18 -2.31
N GLY A 236 12.09 1.51 -2.99
CA GLY A 236 11.58 0.20 -2.63
C GLY A 236 11.88 -0.85 -3.68
N ASN A 237 11.44 -2.05 -3.41
CA ASN A 237 11.42 -3.16 -4.35
C ASN A 237 10.22 -4.06 -4.07
N VAL A 238 9.67 -4.67 -5.10
CA VAL A 238 8.75 -5.80 -4.98
C VAL A 238 9.17 -6.85 -5.98
N THR A 239 9.55 -8.02 -5.48
CA THR A 239 9.80 -9.19 -6.32
C THR A 239 8.86 -10.32 -5.95
N LEU A 240 8.47 -11.13 -6.94
CA LEU A 240 7.72 -12.36 -6.73
C LEU A 240 8.40 -13.50 -7.48
N TYR A 241 8.45 -14.67 -6.83
CA TYR A 241 8.86 -15.93 -7.41
C TYR A 241 7.79 -16.97 -7.10
N ALA A 242 7.25 -17.59 -8.14
CA ALA A 242 6.24 -18.65 -8.03
C ALA A 242 6.78 -19.99 -8.48
N VAL A 243 6.51 -21.02 -7.69
CA VAL A 243 6.76 -22.43 -8.01
C VAL A 243 5.43 -23.11 -8.28
N GLY A 244 5.25 -23.55 -9.48
CA GLY A 244 4.08 -24.31 -9.90
C GLY A 244 4.41 -25.77 -10.23
N THR A 245 3.38 -26.58 -10.46
CA THR A 245 3.52 -28.00 -10.77
C THR A 245 4.18 -28.28 -12.12
N LYS A 246 4.29 -27.28 -13.00
CA LYS A 246 4.83 -27.41 -14.36
C LYS A 246 5.93 -26.40 -14.70
N GLY A 247 6.32 -25.55 -13.76
CA GLY A 247 7.35 -24.54 -14.01
C GLY A 247 7.47 -23.53 -12.89
N THR A 248 8.32 -22.54 -13.11
CA THR A 248 8.53 -21.40 -12.21
C THR A 248 8.38 -20.11 -12.97
N LEU A 249 8.05 -19.04 -12.25
CA LEU A 249 7.91 -17.69 -12.79
C LEU A 249 8.49 -16.69 -11.80
N GLU A 250 9.22 -15.70 -12.29
CA GLU A 250 9.75 -14.63 -11.45
C GLU A 250 9.45 -13.26 -12.04
N MET A 251 9.37 -12.28 -11.19
CA MET A 251 9.13 -10.88 -11.49
C MET A 251 9.96 -9.97 -10.57
N ASP A 252 10.54 -8.92 -11.12
CA ASP A 252 11.01 -7.75 -10.39
C ASP A 252 10.22 -6.53 -10.90
N MET A 253 9.46 -5.91 -10.00
CA MET A 253 8.54 -4.82 -10.35
C MET A 253 9.26 -3.55 -10.77
N PHE A 254 10.42 -3.28 -10.19
CA PHE A 254 11.16 -2.03 -10.35
C PHE A 254 12.41 -2.15 -11.21
N ASN A 255 12.75 -3.34 -11.69
CA ASN A 255 13.90 -3.55 -12.58
C ASN A 255 13.56 -3.12 -14.02
N GLN A 256 13.29 -1.84 -14.18
CA GLN A 256 13.02 -1.16 -15.44
C GLN A 256 14.10 -0.09 -15.64
N GLU A 257 15.31 -0.51 -16.01
CA GLU A 257 16.46 0.37 -16.07
C GLU A 257 17.34 0.15 -17.29
N GLY A 258 17.99 1.24 -17.74
CA GLY A 258 19.14 1.21 -18.67
C GLY A 258 20.42 1.51 -17.91
N ILE A 259 21.43 0.70 -18.10
CA ILE A 259 22.75 0.93 -17.53
C ILE A 259 23.68 1.44 -18.62
N LEU A 260 24.20 2.67 -18.44
CA LEU A 260 25.18 3.29 -19.34
C LEU A 260 26.57 3.16 -18.75
N PHE A 261 27.44 2.47 -19.43
CA PHE A 261 28.88 2.50 -19.19
C PHE A 261 29.51 3.50 -20.16
N SER A 262 30.10 4.59 -19.67
CA SER A 262 30.58 5.69 -20.52
C SER A 262 31.96 6.18 -20.08
N ASP A 263 32.92 6.02 -20.94
CA ASP A 263 34.25 6.61 -20.75
C ASP A 263 34.22 8.13 -20.86
N ILE A 264 33.30 8.69 -21.67
CA ILE A 264 33.09 10.13 -21.78
C ILE A 264 32.64 10.74 -20.46
N LYS A 265 31.72 10.04 -19.72
CA LYS A 265 31.25 10.48 -18.42
C LYS A 265 32.12 10.02 -17.26
N GLY A 266 33.06 9.11 -17.52
CA GLY A 266 33.95 8.55 -16.51
C GLY A 266 33.25 7.80 -15.38
N LYS A 267 32.00 7.33 -15.61
CA LYS A 267 31.19 6.65 -14.60
C LYS A 267 30.07 5.82 -15.20
N VAL A 268 29.58 4.87 -14.43
CA VAL A 268 28.34 4.15 -14.73
C VAL A 268 27.14 5.06 -14.41
N GLY A 269 26.22 5.16 -15.34
CA GLY A 269 24.92 5.82 -15.16
C GLY A 269 23.82 4.78 -15.15
N VAL A 270 22.91 4.85 -14.19
CA VAL A 270 21.68 4.07 -14.18
C VAL A 270 20.53 5.02 -14.47
N GLN A 271 19.70 4.67 -15.43
CA GLN A 271 18.51 5.42 -15.81
C GLN A 271 17.31 4.48 -15.70
N ASN A 272 16.47 4.74 -14.73
CA ASN A 272 15.22 4.02 -14.58
C ASN A 272 14.16 4.64 -15.49
N TRP A 273 13.38 3.78 -16.14
CA TRP A 273 12.15 4.18 -16.82
C TRP A 273 11.05 3.26 -16.33
N GLY A 274 10.17 3.60 -15.60
CA GLY A 274 9.13 2.72 -15.12
C GLY A 274 7.74 3.30 -15.41
N SER A 275 6.75 2.46 -15.50
CA SER A 275 5.37 2.89 -15.43
C SER A 275 5.09 3.30 -14.00
N SER A 276 4.45 4.46 -13.81
CA SER A 276 3.96 4.84 -12.48
C SER A 276 2.84 3.90 -12.06
N ILE A 277 3.07 3.16 -10.98
CA ILE A 277 2.05 2.30 -10.37
C ILE A 277 0.98 3.14 -9.67
N ASP A 278 1.36 4.30 -9.13
CA ASP A 278 0.45 5.25 -8.49
C ASP A 278 -0.53 5.85 -9.50
N ARG A 279 -0.07 6.14 -10.74
CA ARG A 279 -0.95 6.61 -11.80
C ARG A 279 -2.06 5.62 -12.11
N GLY A 280 -1.71 4.32 -12.21
CA GLY A 280 -2.70 3.27 -12.45
C GLY A 280 -3.73 3.20 -11.33
N MET A 281 -3.29 3.31 -10.09
CA MET A 281 -4.15 3.29 -8.91
C MET A 281 -5.06 4.53 -8.84
N VAL A 282 -4.50 5.73 -9.02
CA VAL A 282 -5.26 6.99 -8.99
C VAL A 282 -6.28 7.04 -10.13
N ALA A 283 -5.92 6.60 -11.33
CA ALA A 283 -6.84 6.50 -12.46
C ALA A 283 -7.99 5.52 -12.14
N ALA A 284 -7.69 4.35 -11.60
CA ALA A 284 -8.70 3.37 -11.20
C ALA A 284 -9.63 3.89 -10.09
N PHE A 285 -9.13 4.71 -9.16
CA PHE A 285 -9.99 5.37 -8.18
C PHE A 285 -10.95 6.34 -8.87
N VAL A 286 -10.47 7.18 -9.79
CA VAL A 286 -11.32 8.10 -10.56
C VAL A 286 -12.35 7.34 -11.40
N ASP A 287 -11.95 6.26 -12.08
CA ASP A 287 -12.88 5.40 -12.82
C ASP A 287 -13.95 4.79 -11.91
N SER A 288 -13.55 4.39 -10.68
CA SER A 288 -14.50 3.90 -9.67
C SER A 288 -15.51 4.99 -9.25
N LEU A 289 -15.05 6.24 -9.08
CA LEU A 289 -15.93 7.36 -8.77
C LEU A 289 -16.93 7.69 -9.91
N LEU A 290 -16.52 7.46 -11.15
CA LEU A 290 -17.37 7.71 -12.32
C LEU A 290 -18.40 6.60 -12.54
N SER A 291 -18.01 5.34 -12.34
CA SER A 291 -18.87 4.18 -12.52
C SER A 291 -19.77 3.89 -11.32
N GLY A 292 -19.39 4.35 -10.11
CA GLY A 292 -20.06 4.01 -8.85
C GLY A 292 -19.70 2.62 -8.31
N THR A 293 -18.74 1.92 -8.92
CA THR A 293 -18.25 0.60 -8.49
C THR A 293 -16.75 0.56 -8.48
N LEU A 294 -16.13 -0.22 -7.57
CA LEU A 294 -14.67 -0.35 -7.56
C LEU A 294 -14.16 -0.94 -8.89
N HIS A 295 -13.11 -0.33 -9.41
CA HIS A 295 -12.40 -0.84 -10.59
C HIS A 295 -11.88 -2.26 -10.32
N GLU A 296 -11.91 -3.14 -11.33
CA GLU A 296 -11.57 -4.58 -11.20
C GLU A 296 -10.20 -4.89 -10.58
N LYS A 297 -9.23 -3.96 -10.75
CA LYS A 297 -7.88 -4.07 -10.17
C LYS A 297 -7.74 -3.38 -8.82
N ALA A 298 -8.74 -2.64 -8.39
CA ALA A 298 -8.67 -1.90 -7.13
C ALA A 298 -8.75 -2.85 -5.95
N ALA A 299 -8.01 -2.53 -4.91
CA ALA A 299 -8.12 -3.20 -3.63
C ALA A 299 -9.25 -2.56 -2.81
N SER A 300 -10.18 -3.35 -2.35
CA SER A 300 -11.28 -2.93 -1.48
C SER A 300 -10.82 -2.65 -0.06
N GLY A 301 -11.71 -2.14 0.78
CA GLY A 301 -11.49 -2.10 2.23
C GLY A 301 -11.24 -3.49 2.82
N THR A 302 -11.94 -4.52 2.31
CA THR A 302 -11.73 -5.92 2.76
C THR A 302 -10.31 -6.40 2.44
N ASP A 303 -9.74 -6.08 1.27
CA ASP A 303 -8.35 -6.41 0.95
C ASP A 303 -7.38 -5.75 1.94
N GLY A 304 -7.63 -4.49 2.30
CA GLY A 304 -6.89 -3.77 3.32
C GLY A 304 -6.98 -4.44 4.70
N LEU A 305 -8.19 -4.83 5.11
CA LEU A 305 -8.41 -5.56 6.37
C LEU A 305 -7.63 -6.87 6.41
N ARG A 306 -7.71 -7.69 5.36
CA ARG A 306 -6.98 -8.98 5.29
C ARG A 306 -5.47 -8.80 5.44
N ALA A 307 -4.91 -7.74 4.86
CA ALA A 307 -3.50 -7.43 5.01
C ALA A 307 -3.13 -7.00 6.44
N VAL A 308 -4.00 -6.22 7.11
CA VAL A 308 -3.81 -5.83 8.52
C VAL A 308 -3.93 -7.03 9.46
N GLU A 309 -4.85 -7.96 9.21
CA GLU A 309 -4.98 -9.21 9.99
C GLU A 309 -3.72 -10.08 9.92
N VAL A 310 -3.08 -10.14 8.75
CA VAL A 310 -1.80 -10.83 8.58
C VAL A 310 -0.69 -10.17 9.39
N VAL A 311 -0.63 -8.84 9.42
CA VAL A 311 0.33 -8.09 10.24
C VAL A 311 0.10 -8.35 11.73
N GLU A 312 -1.15 -8.34 12.19
CA GLU A 312 -1.49 -8.67 13.59
C GLU A 312 -1.02 -10.09 13.95
N ALA A 313 -1.30 -11.08 13.09
CA ALA A 313 -0.86 -12.45 13.29
C ALA A 313 0.67 -12.59 13.25
N ALA A 314 1.38 -11.80 12.41
CA ALA A 314 2.82 -11.76 12.39
C ALA A 314 3.40 -11.32 13.75
N TYR A 315 2.91 -10.23 14.33
CA TYR A 315 3.35 -9.82 15.67
C TYR A 315 2.95 -10.82 16.76
N ALA A 316 1.76 -11.41 16.69
CA ALA A 316 1.34 -12.43 17.64
C ALA A 316 2.27 -13.66 17.60
N SER A 317 2.73 -14.06 16.43
CA SER A 317 3.63 -15.20 16.25
C SER A 317 5.02 -14.96 16.89
N THR A 318 5.52 -13.72 16.84
CA THR A 318 6.82 -13.38 17.46
C THR A 318 6.76 -13.40 18.98
N ILE A 319 5.61 -13.06 19.57
CA ILE A 319 5.39 -13.14 21.02
C ILE A 319 5.26 -14.60 21.46
N ALA A 320 4.52 -15.39 20.68
CA ALA A 320 4.26 -16.80 20.99
C ALA A 320 5.41 -17.73 20.61
N LEU A 321 6.39 -17.27 19.81
CA LEU A 321 7.49 -18.05 19.23
C LEU A 321 7.01 -19.30 18.48
N GLN A 322 5.85 -19.20 17.84
CA GLN A 322 5.20 -20.24 17.05
C GLN A 322 4.23 -19.63 16.03
N PRO A 323 3.81 -20.38 15.00
CA PRO A 323 2.81 -19.88 14.06
C PRO A 323 1.53 -19.41 14.75
N ALA A 324 1.01 -18.27 14.35
CA ALA A 324 -0.25 -17.70 14.81
C ALA A 324 -1.32 -17.83 13.72
N LYS A 325 -2.54 -18.21 14.10
CA LYS A 325 -3.67 -18.22 13.17
C LYS A 325 -4.09 -16.80 12.83
N VAL A 326 -4.47 -16.57 11.57
CA VAL A 326 -5.12 -15.34 11.15
C VAL A 326 -6.60 -15.40 11.52
N ASN A 327 -7.06 -14.43 12.30
CA ASN A 327 -8.45 -14.33 12.70
C ASN A 327 -9.19 -13.42 11.71
N HIS A 328 -9.87 -14.00 10.74
CA HIS A 328 -10.64 -13.23 9.76
C HIS A 328 -11.91 -12.64 10.40
N ARG A 329 -11.96 -11.30 10.45
CA ARG A 329 -13.13 -10.55 10.91
C ARG A 329 -14.15 -10.42 9.77
N THR A 330 -15.44 -10.45 10.15
CA THR A 330 -16.58 -10.37 9.22
C THR A 330 -17.50 -9.21 9.59
#